data_5ed6c74fda813f79ff1fbc1b47590228
#
_entry.id   5ed6c74fda813f79ff1fbc1b47590228
#
_cell.length_a   1.000
_cell.length_b   1.000
_cell.length_c   1.000
_cell.angle_alpha   90.00
_cell.angle_beta   90.00
_cell.angle_gamma   90.00
#
_symmetry.space_group_name_H-M   'P 1'
#
loop_
_entity.id
_entity.type
_entity.pdbx_description
1 polymer ?
#
loop_
_entity_poly.entity_id
_entity_poly.type
_entity_poly.pdbx_seq_one_letter_code
_entity_poly.pdbx_strand_id
1 'polypeptide(L)'
;MKIYMAPLEGVTGYVFRNAFEEYYGKGRIDKYFIPFISPNKSKGYTTREQADIAPEHNAGINVVPQIMANDEGLFLEAAAMLKELGYSEINLNLGCPSGTVVSKYRGAGFLAKPRELDIFLDKVLSSPQMKDMRMSVKTRTGMESHEEFKLLMAIYGDYPLSEIIIHPRVRTDYYKNSPDMDIFRWAVGESGVPISYNGDIFKIKDYEKLVEEFPDIDSVMIGRGFVGNQRLINQIADLSIDNTDNGQNHDKVDFTHDDTLDKHDMETLEKFTGRLLKDYIGIMDSEVNAMHKMKEVWIYINQFNPGHEKAFKKIKKSRNLTDYQNGVREFFDGRKI
;
A
#
# COMPACT_ATOMS: atom_id res chain seq x y z
N MET A 1 10.64 -13.06 5.54
CA MET A 1 9.62 -12.01 5.78
C MET A 1 8.88 -11.73 4.48
N LYS A 2 7.55 -11.67 4.48
CA LYS A 2 6.73 -11.38 3.29
C LYS A 2 6.67 -9.88 3.02
N ILE A 3 6.60 -9.51 1.74
CA ILE A 3 6.55 -8.11 1.31
C ILE A 3 5.20 -7.83 0.64
N TYR A 4 4.50 -6.80 1.12
CA TYR A 4 3.20 -6.39 0.59
C TYR A 4 3.23 -4.98 0.00
N MET A 5 2.48 -4.77 -1.07
CA MET A 5 2.18 -3.43 -1.56
C MET A 5 0.92 -2.89 -0.90
N ALA A 6 1.03 -1.74 -0.23
CA ALA A 6 -0.09 -1.08 0.43
C ALA A 6 -1.10 -0.49 -0.58
N PRO A 7 -2.39 -0.48 -0.21
CA PRO A 7 -3.40 0.23 -0.98
C PRO A 7 -3.27 1.74 -0.76
N LEU A 8 -2.98 2.51 -1.81
CA LEU A 8 -3.04 3.97 -1.84
C LEU A 8 -4.19 4.40 -2.74
N GLU A 9 -5.25 4.93 -2.12
CA GLU A 9 -6.44 5.40 -2.83
C GLU A 9 -6.05 6.40 -3.93
N GLY A 10 -6.56 6.15 -5.12
CA GLY A 10 -6.25 6.94 -6.29
C GLY A 10 -4.85 6.71 -6.89
N VAL A 11 -3.96 5.92 -6.31
CA VAL A 11 -2.58 5.74 -6.82
C VAL A 11 -2.30 4.29 -7.24
N THR A 12 -2.45 3.33 -6.32
CA THR A 12 -2.08 1.92 -6.57
C THR A 12 -3.24 1.09 -7.16
N GLY A 13 -4.01 1.66 -8.12
CA GLY A 13 -4.98 0.94 -8.92
C GLY A 13 -4.33 -0.15 -9.80
N TYR A 14 -5.14 -0.95 -10.49
CA TYR A 14 -4.64 -2.09 -11.26
C TYR A 14 -3.57 -1.73 -12.32
N VAL A 15 -3.70 -0.56 -12.96
CA VAL A 15 -2.68 -0.07 -13.91
C VAL A 15 -1.32 0.08 -13.25
N PHE A 16 -1.30 0.70 -12.05
CA PHE A 16 -0.06 0.85 -11.30
C PHE A 16 0.51 -0.50 -10.84
N ARG A 17 -0.35 -1.38 -10.28
CA ARG A 17 0.09 -2.69 -9.79
C ARG A 17 0.71 -3.53 -10.89
N ASN A 18 0.06 -3.59 -12.06
CA ASN A 18 0.55 -4.37 -13.20
C ASN A 18 1.87 -3.83 -13.76
N ALA A 19 1.97 -2.52 -13.92
CA ALA A 19 3.23 -1.90 -14.34
C ALA A 19 4.34 -2.11 -13.29
N PHE A 20 4.03 -1.96 -12.00
CA PHE A 20 5.00 -2.20 -10.93
C PHE A 20 5.48 -3.65 -10.92
N GLU A 21 4.57 -4.63 -11.06
CA GLU A 21 4.94 -6.04 -11.14
C GLU A 21 5.84 -6.32 -12.34
N GLU A 22 5.53 -5.78 -13.51
CA GLU A 22 6.31 -5.98 -14.74
C GLU A 22 7.74 -5.45 -14.64
N TYR A 23 7.91 -4.25 -14.07
CA TYR A 23 9.22 -3.58 -14.09
C TYR A 23 10.05 -3.83 -12.83
N TYR A 24 9.42 -3.98 -11.67
CA TYR A 24 10.07 -4.03 -10.37
C TYR A 24 9.69 -5.26 -9.53
N GLY A 25 8.40 -5.58 -9.41
CA GLY A 25 7.90 -6.65 -8.56
C GLY A 25 8.43 -8.02 -8.96
N LYS A 26 8.17 -8.42 -10.19
CA LYS A 26 8.71 -9.68 -10.78
C LYS A 26 8.56 -10.90 -9.87
N GLY A 27 7.41 -11.03 -9.21
CA GLY A 27 7.13 -12.12 -8.28
C GLY A 27 7.70 -11.93 -6.87
N ARG A 28 8.26 -10.76 -6.53
CA ARG A 28 8.83 -10.47 -5.20
C ARG A 28 7.84 -9.86 -4.24
N ILE A 29 6.65 -9.47 -4.71
CA ILE A 29 5.57 -8.98 -3.87
C ILE A 29 4.63 -10.14 -3.55
N ASP A 30 4.54 -10.51 -2.28
CA ASP A 30 3.69 -11.61 -1.82
C ASP A 30 2.19 -11.29 -1.91
N LYS A 31 1.80 -10.03 -1.65
CA LYS A 31 0.41 -9.54 -1.78
C LYS A 31 0.36 -8.09 -2.24
N TYR A 32 -0.51 -7.82 -3.19
CA TYR A 32 -0.93 -6.48 -3.58
C TYR A 32 -2.28 -6.18 -2.96
N PHE A 33 -2.39 -5.15 -2.13
CA PHE A 33 -3.69 -4.75 -1.58
C PHE A 33 -4.37 -3.76 -2.53
N ILE A 34 -5.60 -4.09 -2.91
CA ILE A 34 -6.42 -3.23 -3.79
C ILE A 34 -6.89 -2.02 -2.97
N PRO A 35 -6.83 -0.77 -3.50
CA PRO A 35 -7.50 0.36 -2.87
C PRO A 35 -8.96 0.04 -2.57
N PHE A 36 -9.41 0.49 -1.40
CA PHE A 36 -10.69 0.03 -0.86
C PHE A 36 -11.88 0.27 -1.80
N ILE A 37 -12.79 -0.69 -1.82
CA ILE A 37 -14.16 -0.51 -2.30
C ILE A 37 -15.06 -0.06 -1.15
N SER A 38 -16.02 0.82 -1.45
CA SER A 38 -16.95 1.39 -0.46
C SER A 38 -18.39 0.99 -0.78
N PRO A 39 -18.88 -0.13 -0.27
CA PRO A 39 -20.24 -0.56 -0.53
C PRO A 39 -21.26 0.46 0.01
N ASN A 40 -22.33 0.67 -0.75
CA ASN A 40 -23.39 1.58 -0.40
C ASN A 40 -24.74 1.11 -0.97
N LYS A 41 -25.86 1.46 -0.31
CA LYS A 41 -27.22 0.98 -0.65
C LYS A 41 -27.78 1.54 -1.97
N SER A 42 -27.22 2.61 -2.52
CA SER A 42 -27.92 3.37 -3.57
C SER A 42 -27.17 3.51 -4.89
N LYS A 43 -25.83 3.36 -4.92
CA LYS A 43 -25.03 3.75 -6.09
C LYS A 43 -24.21 2.62 -6.72
N GLY A 44 -24.14 1.44 -6.09
CA GLY A 44 -23.22 0.39 -6.53
C GLY A 44 -21.75 0.84 -6.43
N TYR A 45 -20.89 0.09 -7.07
CA TYR A 45 -19.44 0.41 -7.14
C TYR A 45 -19.14 1.34 -8.32
N THR A 46 -18.20 2.23 -8.14
CA THR A 46 -17.70 3.08 -9.24
C THR A 46 -17.00 2.24 -10.30
N THR A 47 -16.94 2.74 -11.54
CA THR A 47 -16.22 2.07 -12.64
C THR A 47 -14.76 1.76 -12.26
N ARG A 48 -14.11 2.65 -11.48
CA ARG A 48 -12.75 2.42 -10.98
C ARG A 48 -12.70 1.25 -9.99
N GLU A 49 -13.61 1.21 -9.00
CA GLU A 49 -13.65 0.12 -8.02
C GLU A 49 -13.90 -1.22 -8.71
N GLN A 50 -14.82 -1.26 -9.69
CA GLN A 50 -15.09 -2.46 -10.49
C GLN A 50 -13.87 -2.90 -11.28
N ALA A 51 -13.19 -1.96 -11.96
CA ALA A 51 -11.97 -2.26 -12.70
C ALA A 51 -10.82 -2.75 -11.81
N ASP A 52 -10.67 -2.18 -10.60
CA ASP A 52 -9.63 -2.56 -9.66
C ASP A 52 -9.80 -3.97 -9.08
N ILE A 53 -11.04 -4.47 -8.96
CA ILE A 53 -11.34 -5.82 -8.46
C ILE A 53 -11.61 -6.84 -9.57
N ALA A 54 -11.63 -6.45 -10.84
CA ALA A 54 -11.86 -7.36 -11.97
C ALA A 54 -10.73 -8.40 -12.07
N PRO A 55 -11.04 -9.72 -12.07
CA PRO A 55 -10.02 -10.77 -12.08
C PRO A 55 -9.06 -10.69 -13.28
N GLU A 56 -9.56 -10.31 -14.44
CA GLU A 56 -8.77 -10.14 -15.67
C GLU A 56 -7.72 -9.03 -15.55
N HIS A 57 -7.96 -8.01 -14.74
CA HIS A 57 -7.00 -6.94 -14.47
C HIS A 57 -5.96 -7.31 -13.41
N ASN A 58 -6.15 -8.42 -12.73
CA ASN A 58 -5.31 -8.89 -11.63
C ASN A 58 -4.68 -10.27 -11.91
N ALA A 59 -4.75 -10.73 -13.17
CA ALA A 59 -4.22 -12.02 -13.55
C ALA A 59 -2.69 -12.07 -13.36
N GLY A 60 -2.21 -13.14 -12.73
CA GLY A 60 -0.77 -13.37 -12.52
C GLY A 60 -0.16 -12.71 -11.30
N ILE A 61 -0.94 -11.93 -10.53
CA ILE A 61 -0.51 -11.33 -9.27
C ILE A 61 -1.46 -11.72 -8.12
N ASN A 62 -0.89 -11.86 -6.92
CA ASN A 62 -1.69 -12.16 -5.73
C ASN A 62 -2.26 -10.87 -5.14
N VAL A 63 -3.56 -10.65 -5.28
CA VAL A 63 -4.23 -9.43 -4.83
C VAL A 63 -5.22 -9.70 -3.72
N VAL A 64 -5.31 -8.79 -2.76
CA VAL A 64 -6.26 -8.80 -1.65
C VAL A 64 -7.16 -7.59 -1.75
N PRO A 65 -8.45 -7.75 -2.05
CA PRO A 65 -9.40 -6.65 -2.05
C PRO A 65 -9.59 -6.07 -0.65
N GLN A 66 -9.65 -4.74 -0.55
CA GLN A 66 -9.92 -4.08 0.71
C GLN A 66 -11.35 -3.49 0.70
N ILE A 67 -12.10 -3.72 1.77
CA ILE A 67 -13.46 -3.19 1.96
C ILE A 67 -13.42 -2.12 3.04
N MET A 68 -14.09 -0.99 2.80
CA MET A 68 -14.29 0.07 3.78
C MET A 68 -15.77 0.22 4.12
N ALA A 69 -16.19 -0.41 5.20
CA ALA A 69 -17.56 -0.40 5.69
C ALA A 69 -17.60 -0.37 7.23
N ASN A 70 -18.73 0.07 7.77
CA ASN A 70 -19.11 -0.03 9.18
C ASN A 70 -20.55 -0.55 9.34
N ASP A 71 -21.15 -1.06 8.27
CA ASP A 71 -22.44 -1.75 8.22
C ASP A 71 -22.14 -3.19 7.82
N GLU A 72 -22.52 -4.14 8.67
CA GLU A 72 -22.22 -5.56 8.46
C GLU A 72 -22.91 -6.15 7.24
N GLY A 73 -24.14 -5.71 6.94
CA GLY A 73 -24.87 -6.19 5.76
C GLY A 73 -24.17 -5.80 4.47
N LEU A 74 -23.78 -4.52 4.35
CA LEU A 74 -23.03 -4.02 3.20
C LEU A 74 -21.66 -4.68 3.06
N PHE A 75 -20.99 -4.96 4.18
CA PHE A 75 -19.73 -5.66 4.15
C PHE A 75 -19.88 -7.10 3.64
N LEU A 76 -20.89 -7.83 4.13
CA LEU A 76 -21.15 -9.20 3.72
C LEU A 76 -21.60 -9.30 2.26
N GLU A 77 -22.39 -8.36 1.76
CA GLU A 77 -22.73 -8.26 0.33
C GLU A 77 -21.47 -8.08 -0.54
N ALA A 78 -20.55 -7.19 -0.11
CA ALA A 78 -19.28 -7.00 -0.79
C ALA A 78 -18.40 -8.25 -0.74
N ALA A 79 -18.30 -8.90 0.42
CA ALA A 79 -17.55 -10.12 0.59
C ALA A 79 -18.06 -11.27 -0.27
N ALA A 80 -19.39 -11.44 -0.37
CA ALA A 80 -20.01 -12.43 -1.23
C ALA A 80 -19.69 -12.17 -2.71
N MET A 81 -19.83 -10.93 -3.18
CA MET A 81 -19.45 -10.54 -4.54
C MET A 81 -17.97 -10.83 -4.83
N LEU A 82 -17.07 -10.48 -3.92
CA LEU A 82 -15.64 -10.75 -4.09
C LEU A 82 -15.34 -12.25 -4.12
N LYS A 83 -16.05 -13.05 -3.34
CA LYS A 83 -15.96 -14.51 -3.38
C LYS A 83 -16.40 -15.08 -4.72
N GLU A 84 -17.49 -14.57 -5.30
CA GLU A 84 -17.95 -14.95 -6.65
C GLU A 84 -16.91 -14.59 -7.74
N LEU A 85 -16.16 -13.50 -7.54
CA LEU A 85 -15.00 -13.13 -8.40
C LEU A 85 -13.76 -14.01 -8.17
N GLY A 86 -13.81 -14.96 -7.24
CA GLY A 86 -12.72 -15.90 -6.97
C GLY A 86 -11.73 -15.48 -5.88
N TYR A 87 -11.97 -14.39 -5.17
CA TYR A 87 -11.12 -13.99 -4.05
C TYR A 87 -11.38 -14.87 -2.82
N SER A 88 -10.31 -15.34 -2.18
CA SER A 88 -10.35 -16.16 -0.96
C SER A 88 -9.88 -15.39 0.30
N GLU A 89 -9.45 -14.14 0.13
CA GLU A 89 -9.01 -13.27 1.20
C GLU A 89 -9.50 -11.85 0.95
N ILE A 90 -9.95 -11.18 2.01
CA ILE A 90 -10.37 -9.78 2.01
C ILE A 90 -9.73 -9.04 3.19
N ASN A 91 -9.66 -7.73 3.09
CA ASN A 91 -9.11 -6.88 4.14
C ASN A 91 -10.11 -5.80 4.55
N LEU A 92 -10.30 -5.59 5.86
CA LEU A 92 -11.10 -4.48 6.38
C LEU A 92 -10.22 -3.25 6.56
N ASN A 93 -10.64 -2.11 6.00
CA ASN A 93 -9.96 -0.83 6.19
C ASN A 93 -10.40 -0.14 7.48
N LEU A 94 -9.50 -0.07 8.46
CA LEU A 94 -9.63 0.66 9.72
C LEU A 94 -8.55 1.76 9.85
N GLY A 95 -7.93 2.17 8.72
CA GLY A 95 -6.77 3.08 8.75
C GLY A 95 -6.92 4.37 7.94
N CYS A 96 -7.91 4.51 7.05
CA CYS A 96 -8.07 5.70 6.23
C CYS A 96 -8.38 6.94 7.09
N PRO A 97 -7.51 7.98 7.14
CA PRO A 97 -7.69 9.14 8.01
C PRO A 97 -8.49 10.28 7.38
N SER A 98 -8.97 10.11 6.13
CA SER A 98 -9.69 11.15 5.39
C SER A 98 -10.91 11.67 6.17
N GLY A 99 -11.06 12.98 6.28
CA GLY A 99 -12.16 13.61 7.01
C GLY A 99 -13.55 13.18 6.51
N THR A 100 -13.71 13.00 5.19
CA THR A 100 -14.98 12.54 4.58
C THR A 100 -15.31 11.08 4.88
N VAL A 101 -14.32 10.27 5.21
CA VAL A 101 -14.45 8.87 5.63
C VAL A 101 -14.74 8.82 7.13
N VAL A 102 -13.92 9.50 7.91
CA VAL A 102 -13.99 9.53 9.39
C VAL A 102 -15.31 10.11 9.90
N SER A 103 -15.85 11.15 9.24
CA SER A 103 -17.15 11.74 9.61
C SER A 103 -18.33 10.75 9.48
N LYS A 104 -18.15 9.64 8.76
CA LYS A 104 -19.12 8.55 8.60
C LYS A 104 -18.78 7.33 9.46
N TYR A 105 -17.87 7.46 10.42
CA TYR A 105 -17.34 6.36 11.22
C TYR A 105 -16.82 5.18 10.38
N ARG A 106 -16.17 5.46 9.23
CA ARG A 106 -15.52 4.46 8.38
C ARG A 106 -14.00 4.64 8.40
N GLY A 107 -13.24 3.66 7.91
CA GLY A 107 -11.79 3.68 7.98
C GLY A 107 -11.30 3.90 9.40
N ALA A 108 -10.35 4.81 9.64
CA ALA A 108 -9.90 5.12 10.98
C ALA A 108 -11.01 5.66 11.89
N GLY A 109 -12.08 6.25 11.33
CA GLY A 109 -13.22 6.74 12.11
C GLY A 109 -13.98 5.63 12.86
N PHE A 110 -13.88 4.38 12.41
CA PHE A 110 -14.52 3.25 13.11
C PHE A 110 -13.82 2.92 14.42
N LEU A 111 -12.53 3.28 14.57
CA LEU A 111 -11.77 3.11 15.81
C LEU A 111 -12.34 3.93 16.99
N ALA A 112 -13.09 5.01 16.71
CA ALA A 112 -13.80 5.79 17.72
C ALA A 112 -15.01 5.04 18.33
N LYS A 113 -15.33 3.87 17.83
CA LYS A 113 -16.52 3.09 18.16
C LYS A 113 -16.15 1.63 18.47
N PRO A 114 -15.31 1.36 19.48
CA PRO A 114 -14.76 0.02 19.72
C PRO A 114 -15.86 -1.01 19.99
N ARG A 115 -16.94 -0.67 20.71
CA ARG A 115 -18.05 -1.58 20.96
C ARG A 115 -18.81 -1.96 19.67
N GLU A 116 -19.05 -0.96 18.81
CA GLU A 116 -19.69 -1.20 17.52
C GLU A 116 -18.79 -1.98 16.57
N LEU A 117 -17.47 -1.78 16.65
CA LEU A 117 -16.48 -2.55 15.89
C LEU A 117 -16.47 -4.02 16.34
N ASP A 118 -16.53 -4.27 17.64
CA ASP A 118 -16.61 -5.60 18.22
C ASP A 118 -17.86 -6.34 17.72
N ILE A 119 -19.04 -5.74 17.84
CA ILE A 119 -20.30 -6.28 17.32
C ILE A 119 -20.25 -6.54 15.82
N PHE A 120 -19.63 -5.63 15.06
CA PHE A 120 -19.45 -5.76 13.61
C PHE A 120 -18.58 -6.99 13.27
N LEU A 121 -17.45 -7.17 13.96
CA LEU A 121 -16.56 -8.30 13.73
C LEU A 121 -17.22 -9.63 14.09
N ASP A 122 -17.96 -9.68 15.21
CA ASP A 122 -18.72 -10.87 15.63
C ASP A 122 -19.73 -11.28 14.54
N LYS A 123 -20.59 -10.35 14.09
CA LYS A 123 -21.61 -10.61 13.08
C LYS A 123 -21.02 -11.01 11.72
N VAL A 124 -19.94 -10.33 11.31
CA VAL A 124 -19.29 -10.62 10.03
C VAL A 124 -18.64 -12.00 10.07
N LEU A 125 -17.79 -12.27 11.07
CA LEU A 125 -16.98 -13.49 11.08
C LEU A 125 -17.78 -14.75 11.47
N SER A 126 -18.92 -14.59 12.16
CA SER A 126 -19.87 -15.70 12.42
C SER A 126 -20.81 -15.99 11.22
N SER A 127 -20.80 -15.11 10.20
CA SER A 127 -21.71 -15.25 9.07
C SER A 127 -21.33 -16.39 8.12
N PRO A 128 -22.31 -17.19 7.63
CA PRO A 128 -22.07 -18.23 6.62
C PRO A 128 -21.43 -17.72 5.32
N GLN A 129 -21.62 -16.44 4.96
CA GLN A 129 -21.00 -15.81 3.78
C GLN A 129 -19.47 -15.79 3.90
N MET A 130 -18.93 -15.71 5.12
CA MET A 130 -17.50 -15.72 5.39
C MET A 130 -16.87 -17.12 5.44
N LYS A 131 -17.67 -18.18 5.30
CA LYS A 131 -17.14 -19.53 5.23
C LYS A 131 -16.12 -19.64 4.08
N ASP A 132 -14.95 -20.17 4.38
CA ASP A 132 -13.81 -20.31 3.44
C ASP A 132 -13.23 -18.98 2.91
N MET A 133 -13.58 -17.85 3.53
CA MET A 133 -13.00 -16.52 3.27
C MET A 133 -12.10 -16.12 4.43
N ARG A 134 -10.84 -15.81 4.16
CA ARG A 134 -9.94 -15.23 5.15
C ARG A 134 -10.16 -13.74 5.24
N MET A 135 -10.09 -13.20 6.45
CA MET A 135 -10.20 -11.77 6.69
C MET A 135 -9.01 -11.26 7.49
N SER A 136 -8.37 -10.22 6.97
CA SER A 136 -7.36 -9.43 7.69
C SER A 136 -7.89 -8.02 7.96
N VAL A 137 -7.25 -7.31 8.89
CA VAL A 137 -7.54 -5.89 9.15
C VAL A 137 -6.33 -5.04 8.87
N LYS A 138 -6.53 -3.83 8.31
CA LYS A 138 -5.49 -2.81 8.20
C LYS A 138 -5.89 -1.60 9.04
N THR A 139 -5.17 -1.37 10.13
CA THR A 139 -5.56 -0.45 11.19
C THR A 139 -4.53 0.62 11.49
N ARG A 140 -4.95 1.69 12.14
CA ARG A 140 -4.13 2.61 12.94
C ARG A 140 -4.26 2.27 14.42
N THR A 141 -3.46 2.91 15.26
CA THR A 141 -3.39 2.64 16.69
C THR A 141 -4.42 3.41 17.53
N GLY A 142 -5.31 4.14 16.89
CA GLY A 142 -6.38 4.91 17.55
C GLY A 142 -6.77 6.15 16.77
N MET A 143 -7.65 6.93 17.37
CA MET A 143 -8.10 8.22 16.85
C MET A 143 -7.16 9.35 17.26
N GLU A 144 -6.90 9.47 18.56
CA GLU A 144 -6.15 10.58 19.16
C GLU A 144 -5.00 10.13 20.05
N SER A 145 -5.08 8.91 20.62
CA SER A 145 -4.08 8.35 21.53
C SER A 145 -3.76 6.89 21.22
N HIS A 146 -2.48 6.54 21.34
CA HIS A 146 -2.00 5.15 21.22
C HIS A 146 -2.52 4.25 22.37
N GLU A 147 -2.96 4.80 23.51
CA GLU A 147 -3.59 4.04 24.58
C GLU A 147 -4.90 3.36 24.14
N GLU A 148 -5.60 3.93 23.16
CA GLU A 148 -6.80 3.32 22.57
C GLU A 148 -6.49 1.95 21.94
N PHE A 149 -5.25 1.74 21.51
CA PHE A 149 -4.85 0.53 20.79
C PHE A 149 -4.92 -0.74 21.62
N LYS A 150 -4.73 -0.64 22.94
CA LYS A 150 -4.82 -1.78 23.83
C LYS A 150 -6.21 -2.43 23.79
N LEU A 151 -7.26 -1.60 23.81
CA LEU A 151 -8.63 -2.08 23.67
C LEU A 151 -8.90 -2.66 22.27
N LEU A 152 -8.39 -1.99 21.23
CA LEU A 152 -8.56 -2.46 19.84
C LEU A 152 -7.87 -3.82 19.62
N MET A 153 -6.65 -4.01 20.15
CA MET A 153 -5.94 -5.28 20.06
C MET A 153 -6.63 -6.40 20.82
N ALA A 154 -7.23 -6.11 22.00
CA ALA A 154 -8.05 -7.08 22.72
C ALA A 154 -9.24 -7.54 21.86
N ILE A 155 -9.97 -6.60 21.25
CA ILE A 155 -11.07 -6.92 20.33
C ILE A 155 -10.56 -7.76 19.14
N TYR A 156 -9.46 -7.39 18.49
CA TYR A 156 -8.93 -8.14 17.34
C TYR A 156 -8.51 -9.57 17.73
N GLY A 157 -8.00 -9.76 18.95
CA GLY A 157 -7.57 -11.05 19.46
C GLY A 157 -8.71 -12.06 19.72
N ASP A 158 -9.94 -11.56 19.89
CA ASP A 158 -11.12 -12.41 20.10
C ASP A 158 -11.65 -13.06 18.80
N TYR A 159 -11.12 -12.66 17.64
CA TYR A 159 -11.62 -13.10 16.34
C TYR A 159 -10.57 -13.85 15.51
N PRO A 160 -10.98 -14.80 14.63
CA PRO A 160 -10.08 -15.56 13.77
C PRO A 160 -9.59 -14.72 12.56
N LEU A 161 -8.97 -13.59 12.85
CA LEU A 161 -8.33 -12.77 11.82
C LEU A 161 -7.08 -13.47 11.29
N SER A 162 -6.89 -13.42 9.97
CA SER A 162 -5.71 -14.00 9.34
C SER A 162 -4.44 -13.17 9.55
N GLU A 163 -4.58 -11.87 9.78
CA GLU A 163 -3.47 -10.93 9.95
C GLU A 163 -3.97 -9.56 10.43
N ILE A 164 -3.17 -8.86 11.23
CA ILE A 164 -3.37 -7.47 11.61
C ILE A 164 -2.23 -6.63 11.03
N ILE A 165 -2.56 -5.74 10.07
CA ILE A 165 -1.60 -4.83 9.45
C ILE A 165 -1.67 -3.50 10.20
N ILE A 166 -0.62 -3.18 10.94
CA ILE A 166 -0.58 -2.04 11.86
C ILE A 166 0.18 -0.88 11.23
N HIS A 167 -0.49 0.26 11.09
CA HIS A 167 0.16 1.55 10.86
C HIS A 167 0.26 2.26 12.22
N PRO A 168 1.44 2.27 12.88
CA PRO A 168 1.56 2.73 14.27
C PRO A 168 1.58 4.28 14.35
N ARG A 169 0.50 4.87 13.90
CA ARG A 169 0.12 6.28 14.02
C ARG A 169 -1.35 6.36 14.42
N VAL A 170 -1.72 7.35 15.20
CA VAL A 170 -3.13 7.68 15.42
C VAL A 170 -3.72 8.40 14.21
N ARG A 171 -5.05 8.46 14.12
CA ARG A 171 -5.73 9.11 12.98
C ARG A 171 -5.33 10.58 12.83
N THR A 172 -5.20 11.32 13.91
CA THR A 172 -4.88 12.75 13.90
C THR A 172 -3.48 13.09 13.42
N ASP A 173 -2.56 12.12 13.44
CA ASP A 173 -1.22 12.27 12.87
C ASP A 173 -1.23 12.41 11.34
N TYR A 174 -2.22 11.84 10.67
CA TYR A 174 -2.18 11.65 9.22
C TYR A 174 -0.87 10.96 8.78
N TYR A 175 0.14 11.75 8.37
CA TYR A 175 1.49 11.30 7.98
C TYR A 175 2.60 12.22 8.51
N LYS A 176 2.30 13.07 9.49
CA LYS A 176 3.22 14.12 9.96
C LYS A 176 4.22 13.60 10.99
N ASN A 177 3.73 12.88 11.99
CA ASN A 177 4.56 12.33 13.06
C ASN A 177 5.23 11.03 12.60
N SER A 178 6.32 10.61 13.27
CA SER A 178 6.92 9.30 13.05
C SER A 178 6.00 8.18 13.54
N PRO A 179 6.07 6.97 12.96
CA PRO A 179 5.42 5.79 13.53
C PRO A 179 5.89 5.55 14.96
N ASP A 180 4.97 5.23 15.85
CA ASP A 180 5.29 4.88 17.24
C ASP A 180 5.72 3.42 17.33
N MET A 181 7.04 3.21 17.46
CA MET A 181 7.61 1.86 17.47
C MET A 181 7.42 1.17 18.82
N ASP A 182 7.15 1.91 19.91
CA ASP A 182 6.93 1.32 21.23
C ASP A 182 5.55 0.66 21.29
N ILE A 183 4.51 1.33 20.75
CA ILE A 183 3.18 0.69 20.66
C ILE A 183 3.19 -0.48 19.65
N PHE A 184 4.00 -0.39 18.58
CA PHE A 184 4.16 -1.51 17.65
C PHE A 184 4.83 -2.71 18.33
N ARG A 185 5.92 -2.49 19.06
CA ARG A 185 6.63 -3.55 19.84
C ARG A 185 5.72 -4.19 20.85
N TRP A 186 4.93 -3.39 21.59
CA TRP A 186 3.94 -3.92 22.52
C TRP A 186 2.93 -4.83 21.78
N ALA A 187 2.39 -4.38 20.65
CA ALA A 187 1.42 -5.16 19.88
C ALA A 187 2.00 -6.48 19.35
N VAL A 188 3.25 -6.50 18.90
CA VAL A 188 3.93 -7.73 18.47
C VAL A 188 4.06 -8.71 19.62
N GLY A 189 4.39 -8.23 20.84
CA GLY A 189 4.53 -9.09 22.03
C GLY A 189 3.22 -9.65 22.58
N GLU A 190 2.12 -8.95 22.39
CA GLU A 190 0.80 -9.33 22.94
C GLU A 190 -0.10 -10.08 21.96
N SER A 191 0.20 -10.04 20.66
CA SER A 191 -0.69 -10.55 19.63
C SER A 191 -0.62 -12.07 19.51
N GLY A 192 -1.77 -12.73 19.56
CA GLY A 192 -1.95 -14.12 19.12
C GLY A 192 -2.25 -14.25 17.61
N VAL A 193 -2.41 -13.13 16.90
CA VAL A 193 -2.68 -13.05 15.46
C VAL A 193 -1.42 -12.58 14.75
N PRO A 194 -1.08 -13.10 13.55
CA PRO A 194 0.05 -12.62 12.77
C PRO A 194 0.04 -11.09 12.56
N ILE A 195 1.20 -10.44 12.77
CA ILE A 195 1.35 -8.99 12.68
C ILE A 195 2.16 -8.61 11.45
N SER A 196 1.66 -7.61 10.72
CA SER A 196 2.36 -6.92 9.64
C SER A 196 2.65 -5.47 10.00
N TYR A 197 3.88 -5.03 9.77
CA TYR A 197 4.22 -3.61 9.89
C TYR A 197 3.82 -2.82 8.65
N ASN A 198 3.22 -1.66 8.84
CA ASN A 198 3.03 -0.67 7.78
C ASN A 198 3.39 0.73 8.27
N GLY A 199 4.54 1.22 7.87
CA GLY A 199 5.04 2.54 8.27
C GLY A 199 5.92 3.19 7.22
N ASP A 200 6.81 4.08 7.65
CA ASP A 200 7.71 4.85 6.81
C ASP A 200 8.93 4.02 6.42
N ILE A 201 8.77 3.14 5.46
CA ILE A 201 9.85 2.44 4.76
C ILE A 201 10.01 3.09 3.40
N PHE A 202 11.04 3.90 3.24
CA PHE A 202 11.32 4.66 2.02
C PHE A 202 12.63 4.25 1.35
N LYS A 203 13.59 3.80 2.15
CA LYS A 203 14.94 3.40 1.77
C LYS A 203 15.26 2.04 2.34
N ILE A 204 16.27 1.40 1.78
CA ILE A 204 16.70 0.09 2.26
C ILE A 204 17.10 0.11 3.75
N LYS A 205 17.76 1.17 4.21
CA LYS A 205 18.13 1.36 5.64
C LYS A 205 16.94 1.38 6.59
N ASP A 206 15.77 1.87 6.13
CA ASP A 206 14.55 1.83 6.95
C ASP A 206 14.06 0.40 7.12
N TYR A 207 14.17 -0.41 6.05
CA TYR A 207 13.82 -1.82 6.08
C TYR A 207 14.79 -2.63 6.93
N GLU A 208 16.10 -2.44 6.76
CA GLU A 208 17.16 -3.09 7.56
C GLU A 208 16.95 -2.85 9.05
N LYS A 209 16.74 -1.59 9.44
CA LYS A 209 16.45 -1.22 10.83
C LYS A 209 15.20 -1.91 11.36
N LEU A 210 14.13 -1.99 10.57
CA LEU A 210 12.91 -2.68 10.99
C LEU A 210 13.14 -4.17 11.21
N VAL A 211 13.84 -4.84 10.28
CA VAL A 211 14.13 -6.29 10.37
C VAL A 211 15.06 -6.61 11.53
N GLU A 212 16.05 -5.75 11.79
CA GLU A 212 16.95 -5.89 12.95
C GLU A 212 16.17 -5.78 14.27
N GLU A 213 15.23 -4.83 14.35
CA GLU A 213 14.45 -4.56 15.56
C GLU A 213 13.32 -5.56 15.76
N PHE A 214 12.73 -6.12 14.67
CA PHE A 214 11.60 -7.03 14.69
C PHE A 214 11.83 -8.23 13.75
N PRO A 215 12.76 -9.13 14.06
CA PRO A 215 13.13 -10.23 13.17
C PRO A 215 11.99 -11.26 12.98
N ASP A 216 11.07 -11.34 13.93
CA ASP A 216 10.02 -12.36 13.99
C ASP A 216 8.67 -11.90 13.43
N ILE A 217 8.54 -10.68 12.90
CA ILE A 217 7.28 -10.29 12.28
C ILE A 217 7.06 -11.00 10.94
N ASP A 218 5.80 -11.31 10.64
CA ASP A 218 5.45 -12.11 9.46
C ASP A 218 5.69 -11.39 8.14
N SER A 219 5.40 -10.08 8.12
CA SER A 219 5.36 -9.31 6.88
C SER A 219 5.55 -7.81 7.08
N VAL A 220 5.93 -7.15 5.99
CA VAL A 220 6.05 -5.69 5.89
C VAL A 220 5.23 -5.20 4.71
N MET A 221 4.35 -4.23 4.98
CA MET A 221 3.56 -3.57 3.94
C MET A 221 4.14 -2.20 3.63
N ILE A 222 4.55 -1.99 2.38
CA ILE A 222 5.17 -0.75 1.91
C ILE A 222 4.21 -0.02 0.95
N GLY A 223 4.01 1.26 1.18
CA GLY A 223 3.12 2.08 0.36
C GLY A 223 3.87 3.17 -0.40
N ARG A 224 3.98 4.35 0.21
CA ARG A 224 4.63 5.53 -0.39
C ARG A 224 6.06 5.25 -0.83
N GLY A 225 6.78 4.36 -0.13
CA GLY A 225 8.10 3.92 -0.52
C GLY A 225 8.10 3.30 -1.91
N PHE A 226 7.25 2.34 -2.19
CA PHE A 226 7.17 1.70 -3.52
C PHE A 226 6.66 2.62 -4.62
N VAL A 227 5.84 3.62 -4.30
CA VAL A 227 5.39 4.60 -5.31
C VAL A 227 6.48 5.60 -5.66
N GLY A 228 7.30 5.99 -4.71
CA GLY A 228 8.35 7.00 -4.91
C GLY A 228 9.73 6.42 -5.24
N ASN A 229 10.08 5.28 -4.63
CA ASN A 229 11.34 4.56 -4.80
C ASN A 229 11.04 3.11 -5.20
N GLN A 230 10.71 2.91 -6.48
CA GLN A 230 10.26 1.61 -6.98
C GLN A 230 11.35 0.53 -6.86
N ARG A 231 12.64 0.90 -6.99
CA ARG A 231 13.77 -0.05 -6.88
C ARG A 231 13.95 -0.63 -5.48
N LEU A 232 13.28 -0.06 -4.47
CA LEU A 232 13.38 -0.54 -3.09
C LEU A 232 13.07 -2.04 -2.97
N ILE A 233 12.15 -2.58 -3.77
CA ILE A 233 11.87 -4.03 -3.77
C ILE A 233 13.07 -4.86 -4.26
N ASN A 234 13.85 -4.36 -5.22
CA ASN A 234 15.06 -5.04 -5.68
C ASN A 234 16.11 -5.04 -4.58
N GLN A 235 16.34 -3.91 -3.92
CA GLN A 235 17.27 -3.77 -2.80
C GLN A 235 16.91 -4.71 -1.64
N ILE A 236 15.61 -4.86 -1.31
CA ILE A 236 15.12 -5.80 -0.30
C ILE A 236 15.39 -7.25 -0.71
N ALA A 237 15.19 -7.59 -1.99
CA ALA A 237 15.44 -8.93 -2.48
C ALA A 237 16.93 -9.30 -2.45
N ASP A 238 17.81 -8.37 -2.79
CA ASP A 238 19.26 -8.56 -2.78
C ASP A 238 19.78 -8.86 -1.37
N LEU A 239 19.27 -8.16 -0.34
CA LEU A 239 19.60 -8.46 1.08
C LEU A 239 19.20 -9.89 1.49
N SER A 240 18.10 -10.42 0.92
CA SER A 240 17.65 -11.77 1.26
C SER A 240 18.54 -12.86 0.66
N ILE A 241 19.21 -12.58 -0.47
CA ILE A 241 20.13 -13.50 -1.12
C ILE A 241 21.45 -13.58 -0.32
N ASP A 242 22.00 -12.44 0.10
CA ASP A 242 23.26 -12.38 0.84
C ASP A 242 23.18 -13.11 2.19
N ASN A 243 22.02 -13.12 2.85
CA ASN A 243 21.81 -13.84 4.10
C ASN A 243 21.70 -15.36 3.95
N THR A 244 21.45 -15.90 2.75
CA THR A 244 21.35 -17.34 2.50
C THR A 244 22.69 -17.98 2.12
N ASP A 245 23.69 -17.19 1.71
CA ASP A 245 24.98 -17.65 1.19
C ASP A 245 26.12 -17.59 2.24
N ASN A 246 25.80 -17.50 3.54
CA ASN A 246 26.73 -17.41 4.65
C ASN A 246 27.53 -18.71 4.89
N GLY A 247 28.42 -19.06 3.94
CA GLY A 247 29.34 -20.20 4.04
C GLY A 247 30.81 -19.92 3.76
N GLN A 248 31.21 -18.86 3.10
CA GLN A 248 32.63 -18.54 2.86
C GLN A 248 32.88 -17.05 2.56
N ASN A 249 33.77 -16.45 3.37
CA ASN A 249 34.48 -15.18 3.15
C ASN A 249 33.71 -14.06 2.45
N HIS A 250 32.98 -13.27 3.21
CA HIS A 250 32.55 -11.96 2.76
C HIS A 250 33.54 -10.90 3.26
N ASP A 251 34.35 -10.38 2.35
CA ASP A 251 34.65 -8.96 2.41
C ASP A 251 33.32 -8.25 2.55
N LYS A 252 33.11 -7.52 3.65
CA LYS A 252 31.92 -6.67 3.83
C LYS A 252 31.83 -5.80 2.58
N VAL A 253 30.92 -6.14 1.68
CA VAL A 253 30.53 -5.21 0.62
C VAL A 253 29.99 -4.02 1.37
N ASP A 254 30.78 -2.97 1.44
CA ASP A 254 30.39 -1.69 2.02
C ASP A 254 29.33 -1.12 1.08
N PHE A 255 28.07 -1.48 1.35
CA PHE A 255 26.92 -0.87 0.71
C PHE A 255 26.81 0.56 1.20
N THR A 256 27.74 1.41 0.77
CA THR A 256 27.47 2.83 0.64
C THR A 256 26.37 2.95 -0.40
N HIS A 257 25.12 2.67 0.03
CA HIS A 257 23.94 2.84 -0.80
C HIS A 257 23.83 4.34 -1.09
N ASP A 258 24.45 4.73 -2.19
CA ASP A 258 24.19 6.02 -2.80
C ASP A 258 22.70 6.02 -3.17
N ASP A 259 21.93 6.93 -2.59
CA ASP A 259 20.50 7.10 -2.89
C ASP A 259 20.27 7.57 -4.33
N THR A 260 21.33 7.82 -5.11
CA THR A 260 21.23 8.23 -6.51
C THR A 260 20.87 7.04 -7.40
N LEU A 261 19.97 7.26 -8.35
CA LEU A 261 19.64 6.27 -9.36
C LEU A 261 20.81 6.13 -10.34
N ASP A 262 21.23 4.91 -10.58
CA ASP A 262 22.17 4.63 -11.66
C ASP A 262 21.49 4.74 -13.05
N LYS A 263 22.28 4.53 -14.11
CA LYS A 263 21.76 4.61 -15.49
C LYS A 263 20.66 3.59 -15.76
N HIS A 264 20.79 2.37 -15.25
CA HIS A 264 19.83 1.29 -15.43
C HIS A 264 18.52 1.58 -14.69
N ASP A 265 18.62 2.09 -13.46
CA ASP A 265 17.48 2.51 -12.67
C ASP A 265 16.68 3.61 -13.39
N MET A 266 17.37 4.61 -13.96
CA MET A 266 16.75 5.70 -14.68
C MET A 266 16.06 5.22 -15.97
N GLU A 267 16.67 4.31 -16.71
CA GLU A 267 16.07 3.70 -17.91
C GLU A 267 14.82 2.87 -17.56
N THR A 268 14.87 2.16 -16.44
CA THR A 268 13.75 1.38 -15.93
C THR A 268 12.60 2.28 -15.50
N LEU A 269 12.91 3.38 -14.78
CA LEU A 269 11.94 4.38 -14.35
C LEU A 269 11.27 5.07 -15.56
N GLU A 270 12.04 5.38 -16.61
CA GLU A 270 11.52 5.96 -17.84
C GLU A 270 10.51 5.02 -18.52
N LYS A 271 10.87 3.74 -18.67
CA LYS A 271 9.99 2.71 -19.25
C LYS A 271 8.73 2.52 -18.40
N PHE A 272 8.88 2.44 -17.08
CA PHE A 272 7.77 2.30 -16.14
C PHE A 272 6.79 3.47 -16.24
N THR A 273 7.29 4.71 -16.17
CA THR A 273 6.44 5.90 -16.27
C THR A 273 5.80 6.07 -17.63
N GLY A 274 6.52 5.68 -18.70
CA GLY A 274 5.99 5.62 -20.06
C GLY A 274 4.87 4.60 -20.22
N ARG A 275 5.01 3.41 -19.62
CA ARG A 275 3.99 2.37 -19.57
C ARG A 275 2.75 2.85 -18.84
N LEU A 276 2.90 3.44 -17.65
CA LEU A 276 1.78 4.00 -16.90
C LEU A 276 1.00 5.05 -17.69
N LEU A 277 1.70 5.99 -18.33
CA LEU A 277 1.05 7.01 -19.13
C LEU A 277 0.24 6.39 -20.29
N LYS A 278 0.84 5.44 -21.02
CA LYS A 278 0.17 4.73 -22.12
C LYS A 278 -1.10 4.03 -21.66
N ASP A 279 -1.03 3.31 -20.56
CA ASP A 279 -2.16 2.55 -20.03
C ASP A 279 -3.27 3.50 -19.53
N TYR A 280 -2.91 4.59 -18.82
CA TYR A 280 -3.90 5.59 -18.41
C TYR A 280 -4.56 6.30 -19.58
N ILE A 281 -3.84 6.61 -20.68
CA ILE A 281 -4.44 7.16 -21.90
C ILE A 281 -5.46 6.17 -22.49
N GLY A 282 -5.16 4.88 -22.43
CA GLY A 282 -6.04 3.83 -22.96
C GLY A 282 -7.35 3.63 -22.19
N ILE A 283 -7.42 4.05 -20.93
CA ILE A 283 -8.60 3.80 -20.07
C ILE A 283 -9.32 5.06 -19.59
N MET A 284 -8.72 6.23 -19.75
CA MET A 284 -9.32 7.50 -19.32
C MET A 284 -9.97 8.25 -20.47
N ASP A 285 -11.01 9.04 -20.16
CA ASP A 285 -11.80 9.79 -21.14
C ASP A 285 -10.98 10.81 -21.94
N SER A 286 -9.80 11.21 -21.45
CA SER A 286 -8.93 12.13 -22.13
C SER A 286 -7.46 12.00 -21.73
N GLU A 287 -6.54 12.36 -22.64
CA GLU A 287 -5.10 12.44 -22.37
C GLU A 287 -4.78 13.42 -21.22
N VAL A 288 -5.60 14.45 -21.05
CA VAL A 288 -5.44 15.42 -19.94
C VAL A 288 -5.72 14.76 -18.60
N ASN A 289 -6.74 13.90 -18.50
CA ASN A 289 -7.03 13.13 -17.29
C ASN A 289 -5.90 12.15 -16.98
N ALA A 290 -5.38 11.44 -17.97
CA ALA A 290 -4.22 10.55 -17.83
C ALA A 290 -2.98 11.32 -17.35
N MET A 291 -2.70 12.50 -17.93
CA MET A 291 -1.63 13.39 -17.50
C MET A 291 -1.81 13.83 -16.03
N HIS A 292 -3.03 14.21 -15.62
CA HIS A 292 -3.30 14.57 -14.22
C HIS A 292 -3.03 13.39 -13.28
N LYS A 293 -3.41 12.19 -13.70
CA LYS A 293 -3.13 10.97 -12.96
C LYS A 293 -1.64 10.71 -12.80
N MET A 294 -0.88 10.87 -13.87
CA MET A 294 0.58 10.75 -13.81
C MET A 294 1.23 11.77 -12.88
N LYS A 295 0.72 13.00 -12.80
CA LYS A 295 1.25 14.02 -11.88
C LYS A 295 1.13 13.61 -10.41
N GLU A 296 0.10 12.85 -10.04
CA GLU A 296 -0.03 12.29 -8.69
C GLU A 296 1.12 11.32 -8.38
N VAL A 297 1.48 10.45 -9.32
CA VAL A 297 2.61 9.52 -9.20
C VAL A 297 3.94 10.28 -9.14
N TRP A 298 4.12 11.31 -10.01
CA TRP A 298 5.34 12.12 -10.05
C TRP A 298 5.61 12.88 -8.75
N ILE A 299 4.59 13.21 -7.96
CA ILE A 299 4.78 13.82 -6.63
C ILE A 299 5.61 12.89 -5.73
N TYR A 300 5.32 11.59 -5.74
CA TYR A 300 6.08 10.60 -4.97
C TYR A 300 7.47 10.37 -5.56
N ILE A 301 7.58 10.17 -6.88
CA ILE A 301 8.86 9.93 -7.55
C ILE A 301 9.84 11.07 -7.26
N ASN A 302 9.41 12.33 -7.34
CA ASN A 302 10.29 13.48 -7.10
C ASN A 302 10.82 13.55 -5.67
N GLN A 303 10.14 12.98 -4.68
CA GLN A 303 10.62 12.98 -3.29
C GLN A 303 11.89 12.15 -3.11
N PHE A 304 12.12 11.16 -3.98
CA PHE A 304 13.26 10.23 -3.90
C PHE A 304 14.27 10.44 -5.04
N ASN A 305 14.09 11.48 -5.85
CA ASN A 305 14.98 11.81 -6.97
C ASN A 305 15.41 13.28 -6.88
N PRO A 306 16.28 13.63 -5.93
CA PRO A 306 16.80 14.98 -5.78
C PRO A 306 17.60 15.41 -7.03
N GLY A 307 17.65 16.72 -7.28
CA GLY A 307 18.36 17.28 -8.45
C GLY A 307 17.51 17.47 -9.70
N HIS A 308 16.29 16.97 -9.71
CA HIS A 308 15.36 17.07 -10.84
C HIS A 308 14.19 18.07 -10.62
N GLU A 309 14.28 18.95 -9.63
CA GLU A 309 13.19 19.85 -9.19
C GLU A 309 12.70 20.78 -10.31
N LYS A 310 13.61 21.20 -11.23
CA LYS A 310 13.24 22.07 -12.38
C LYS A 310 12.35 21.33 -13.36
N ALA A 311 12.73 20.10 -13.73
CA ALA A 311 11.97 19.26 -14.63
C ALA A 311 10.62 18.86 -13.99
N PHE A 312 10.63 18.46 -12.71
CA PHE A 312 9.41 18.17 -11.96
C PHE A 312 8.45 19.37 -11.91
N LYS A 313 8.96 20.59 -11.71
CA LYS A 313 8.13 21.80 -11.75
C LYS A 313 7.44 21.99 -13.11
N LYS A 314 8.09 21.63 -14.22
CA LYS A 314 7.49 21.64 -15.56
C LYS A 314 6.41 20.57 -15.69
N ILE A 315 6.69 19.33 -15.26
CA ILE A 315 5.70 18.24 -15.20
C ILE A 315 4.47 18.69 -14.42
N LYS A 316 4.65 19.18 -13.20
CA LYS A 316 3.55 19.62 -12.32
C LYS A 316 2.70 20.75 -12.92
N LYS A 317 3.32 21.72 -13.64
CA LYS A 317 2.66 22.87 -14.23
C LYS A 317 2.11 22.65 -15.63
N SER A 318 2.41 21.53 -16.29
CA SER A 318 1.93 21.23 -17.63
C SER A 318 0.39 21.32 -17.73
N ARG A 319 -0.12 21.80 -18.84
CA ARG A 319 -1.57 21.95 -19.09
C ARG A 319 -2.07 21.05 -20.21
N ASN A 320 -1.16 20.49 -20.98
CA ASN A 320 -1.42 19.54 -22.07
C ASN A 320 -0.36 18.44 -22.08
N LEU A 321 -0.60 17.39 -22.85
CA LEU A 321 0.26 16.22 -22.92
C LEU A 321 1.66 16.56 -23.47
N THR A 322 1.77 17.45 -24.45
CA THR A 322 3.06 17.86 -25.03
C THR A 322 3.96 18.52 -23.99
N ASP A 323 3.42 19.48 -23.22
CA ASP A 323 4.17 20.14 -22.13
C ASP A 323 4.61 19.14 -21.06
N TYR A 324 3.72 18.18 -20.72
CA TYR A 324 4.02 17.11 -19.79
C TYR A 324 5.18 16.24 -20.27
N GLN A 325 5.10 15.76 -21.52
CA GLN A 325 6.15 14.92 -22.12
C GLN A 325 7.49 15.64 -22.22
N ASN A 326 7.49 16.95 -22.53
CA ASN A 326 8.70 17.78 -22.53
C ASN A 326 9.32 17.86 -21.13
N GLY A 327 8.49 18.01 -20.09
CA GLY A 327 8.97 17.99 -18.70
C GLY A 327 9.54 16.64 -18.30
N VAL A 328 8.90 15.53 -18.71
CA VAL A 328 9.38 14.17 -18.45
C VAL A 328 10.70 13.91 -19.18
N ARG A 329 10.81 14.30 -20.44
CA ARG A 329 12.06 14.20 -21.21
C ARG A 329 13.19 14.94 -20.51
N GLU A 330 12.96 16.18 -20.07
CA GLU A 330 13.98 16.95 -19.34
C GLU A 330 14.36 16.29 -18.02
N PHE A 331 13.44 15.61 -17.35
CA PHE A 331 13.72 14.86 -16.13
C PHE A 331 14.74 13.73 -16.39
N PHE A 332 14.61 13.01 -17.51
CA PHE A 332 15.50 11.93 -17.89
C PHE A 332 16.75 12.39 -18.65
N ASP A 333 16.67 13.47 -19.47
CA ASP A 333 17.81 14.02 -20.23
C ASP A 333 18.76 14.87 -19.37
N GLY A 334 18.28 15.41 -18.26
CA GLY A 334 19.04 16.25 -17.33
C GLY A 334 20.17 15.51 -16.59
N ARG A 335 20.55 14.34 -17.07
CA ARG A 335 21.64 13.49 -16.60
C ARG A 335 22.97 14.22 -16.71
N LYS A 336 23.32 15.01 -15.72
CA LYS A 336 24.73 15.23 -15.40
C LYS A 336 25.18 14.04 -14.60
N ILE A 337 25.80 13.09 -15.31
CA ILE A 337 26.63 12.03 -14.73
C ILE A 337 27.74 12.67 -13.93
#